data_d0bcc665b79fcb8400df077218d77d91
#
_entry.id   d0bcc665b79fcb8400df077218d77d91
#
_cell.length_a   1.000
_cell.length_b   1.000
_cell.length_c   1.000
_cell.angle_alpha   90.00
_cell.angle_beta   90.00
_cell.angle_gamma   90.00
#
_symmetry.space_group_name_H-M   'P 1'
#
loop_
_entity.id
_entity.type
_entity.pdbx_description
1 polymer ?
#
loop_
_entity_poly.entity_id
_entity_poly.type
_entity_poly.pdbx_seq_one_letter_code
_entity_poly.pdbx_strand_id
1 'polypeptide(L)'
;MFCHQLYVNLQSEITDIDMHKRIYIVLTLLVVCVCVSAQNWEVNLLHDINGWNGQFIHDYSKFISNTEPYVALGVPAVMGIVGLIKKDRQLQKDALYIGTSVVGAFAVTMGIKYIFNRTRPYEKWPDLIFPRSTEPDPSFPSGHTASAFALCTSLCIKYPKWYVIAPSAVYAISVGVSRMHEGVHYPTDVMAGALIGAGCAVGSIYATKWLNKVLFGN
;
A
#
# COMPACT_ATOMS: atom_id res chain seq x y z
N MET A 1 -54.08 -19.21 -6.00
CA MET A 1 -53.91 -20.10 -4.86
C MET A 1 -52.43 -20.52 -4.67
N PHE A 2 -51.74 -20.97 -5.67
CA PHE A 2 -50.33 -21.40 -5.60
C PHE A 2 -49.34 -20.29 -5.13
N CYS A 3 -49.44 -19.07 -5.69
CA CYS A 3 -48.57 -17.95 -5.27
C CYS A 3 -48.77 -17.51 -3.81
N HIS A 4 -49.97 -17.60 -3.28
CA HIS A 4 -50.27 -17.24 -1.91
C HIS A 4 -49.66 -18.26 -0.93
N GLN A 5 -49.72 -19.56 -1.28
CA GLN A 5 -49.11 -20.61 -0.47
C GLN A 5 -47.59 -20.52 -0.46
N LEU A 6 -46.97 -20.17 -1.61
CA LEU A 6 -45.55 -19.94 -1.72
C LEU A 6 -45.09 -18.75 -0.86
N TYR A 7 -45.87 -17.66 -0.88
CA TYR A 7 -45.60 -16.47 -0.06
C TYR A 7 -45.70 -16.75 1.42
N VAL A 8 -46.72 -17.50 1.87
CA VAL A 8 -46.89 -17.85 3.28
C VAL A 8 -45.78 -18.80 3.77
N ASN A 9 -45.36 -19.77 2.93
CA ASN A 9 -44.24 -20.67 3.27
C ASN A 9 -42.90 -19.93 3.34
N LEU A 10 -42.64 -19.01 2.39
CA LEU A 10 -41.43 -18.16 2.45
C LEU A 10 -41.44 -17.26 3.69
N GLN A 11 -42.59 -16.73 4.07
CA GLN A 11 -42.69 -15.88 5.26
C GLN A 11 -42.48 -16.67 6.56
N SER A 12 -42.96 -17.93 6.64
CA SER A 12 -42.72 -18.79 7.78
C SER A 12 -41.24 -19.23 7.90
N GLU A 13 -40.59 -19.56 6.81
CA GLU A 13 -39.15 -19.88 6.83
C GLU A 13 -38.28 -18.68 7.22
N ILE A 14 -38.62 -17.46 6.78
CA ILE A 14 -37.91 -16.24 7.17
C ILE A 14 -38.10 -15.92 8.67
N THR A 15 -39.27 -16.21 9.25
CA THR A 15 -39.54 -15.97 10.67
C THR A 15 -38.83 -16.95 11.59
N ASP A 16 -38.53 -18.17 11.11
CA ASP A 16 -37.86 -19.23 11.89
C ASP A 16 -36.32 -19.11 11.87
N ILE A 17 -35.74 -18.17 11.08
CA ILE A 17 -34.31 -17.93 11.11
C ILE A 17 -33.95 -17.25 12.43
N ASP A 18 -33.13 -17.90 13.24
CA ASP A 18 -32.58 -17.37 14.48
C ASP A 18 -31.98 -15.96 14.28
N MET A 19 -32.24 -15.08 15.24
CA MET A 19 -31.83 -13.66 15.18
C MET A 19 -30.33 -13.49 14.85
N HIS A 20 -29.48 -14.37 15.37
CA HIS A 20 -28.04 -14.35 15.05
C HIS A 20 -27.78 -14.63 13.56
N LYS A 21 -28.49 -15.60 12.97
CA LYS A 21 -28.35 -15.88 11.52
C LYS A 21 -28.84 -14.72 10.67
N ARG A 22 -29.90 -14.02 11.05
CA ARG A 22 -30.37 -12.78 10.37
C ARG A 22 -29.29 -11.70 10.40
N ILE A 23 -28.66 -11.49 11.57
CA ILE A 23 -27.58 -10.52 11.71
C ILE A 23 -26.40 -10.89 10.80
N TYR A 24 -25.99 -12.16 10.75
CA TYR A 24 -24.91 -12.61 9.85
C TYR A 24 -25.27 -12.41 8.37
N ILE A 25 -26.50 -12.74 7.97
CA ILE A 25 -26.96 -12.52 6.58
C ILE A 25 -26.92 -11.03 6.23
N VAL A 26 -27.43 -10.15 7.09
CA VAL A 26 -27.43 -8.70 6.87
C VAL A 26 -26.00 -8.17 6.82
N LEU A 27 -25.13 -8.60 7.73
CA LEU A 27 -23.71 -8.21 7.72
C LEU A 27 -23.00 -8.70 6.46
N THR A 28 -23.26 -9.92 6.01
CA THR A 28 -22.69 -10.47 4.78
C THR A 28 -23.18 -9.69 3.55
N LEU A 29 -24.47 -9.39 3.48
CA LEU A 29 -25.05 -8.58 2.40
C LEU A 29 -24.49 -7.15 2.40
N LEU A 30 -24.31 -6.54 3.58
CA LEU A 30 -23.68 -5.23 3.71
C LEU A 30 -22.23 -5.26 3.23
N VAL A 31 -21.45 -6.28 3.62
CA VAL A 31 -20.07 -6.45 3.15
C VAL A 31 -20.02 -6.63 1.64
N VAL A 32 -20.89 -7.46 1.06
CA VAL A 32 -20.99 -7.66 -0.40
C VAL A 32 -21.37 -6.37 -1.11
N CYS A 33 -22.35 -5.62 -0.58
CA CYS A 33 -22.80 -4.35 -1.15
C CYS A 33 -21.67 -3.29 -1.12
N VAL A 34 -20.93 -3.21 -0.01
CA VAL A 34 -19.77 -2.33 0.10
C VAL A 34 -18.67 -2.75 -0.87
N CYS A 35 -18.41 -4.06 -1.04
CA CYS A 35 -17.41 -4.56 -1.98
C CYS A 35 -17.78 -4.25 -3.44
N VAL A 36 -19.06 -4.38 -3.84
CA VAL A 36 -19.51 -4.07 -5.20
C VAL A 36 -19.47 -2.57 -5.49
N SER A 37 -19.89 -1.73 -4.52
CA SER A 37 -19.81 -0.27 -4.65
C SER A 37 -18.36 0.21 -4.70
N ALA A 38 -17.46 -0.45 -3.96
CA ALA A 38 -16.04 -0.14 -3.94
C ALA A 38 -15.35 -0.36 -5.30
N GLN A 39 -15.77 -1.35 -6.09
CA GLN A 39 -15.15 -1.61 -7.39
C GLN A 39 -15.39 -0.49 -8.40
N ASN A 40 -16.60 0.08 -8.46
CA ASN A 40 -16.91 1.18 -9.37
C ASN A 40 -16.18 2.48 -8.98
N TRP A 41 -16.14 2.81 -7.69
CA TRP A 41 -15.40 3.98 -7.19
C TRP A 41 -13.90 3.89 -7.50
N GLU A 42 -13.31 2.72 -7.25
CA GLU A 42 -11.89 2.47 -7.43
C GLU A 42 -11.45 2.64 -8.89
N VAL A 43 -12.24 2.08 -9.84
CA VAL A 43 -11.93 2.17 -11.27
C VAL A 43 -12.15 3.59 -11.77
N ASN A 44 -13.22 4.27 -11.34
CA ASN A 44 -13.49 5.65 -11.73
C ASN A 44 -12.39 6.61 -11.26
N LEU A 45 -11.99 6.54 -9.99
CA LEU A 45 -10.89 7.35 -9.46
C LEU A 45 -9.57 7.06 -10.20
N LEU A 46 -9.31 5.78 -10.48
CA LEU A 46 -8.12 5.40 -11.24
C LEU A 46 -8.18 5.95 -12.66
N HIS A 47 -9.31 5.85 -13.35
CA HIS A 47 -9.50 6.39 -14.68
C HIS A 47 -9.27 7.91 -14.73
N ASP A 48 -9.81 8.64 -13.76
CA ASP A 48 -9.61 10.08 -13.65
C ASP A 48 -8.14 10.44 -13.49
N ILE A 49 -7.41 9.76 -12.60
CA ILE A 49 -5.98 10.01 -12.36
C ILE A 49 -5.12 9.56 -13.55
N ASN A 50 -5.41 8.40 -14.13
CA ASN A 50 -4.72 7.89 -15.32
C ASN A 50 -4.97 8.78 -16.54
N GLY A 51 -6.13 9.44 -16.60
CA GLY A 51 -6.51 10.39 -17.64
C GLY A 51 -5.84 11.77 -17.53
N TRP A 52 -5.08 12.05 -16.48
CA TRP A 52 -4.35 13.32 -16.38
C TRP A 52 -3.34 13.44 -17.51
N ASN A 53 -3.47 14.51 -18.30
CA ASN A 53 -2.67 14.76 -19.47
C ASN A 53 -1.75 15.97 -19.25
N GLY A 54 -0.59 15.93 -19.87
CA GLY A 54 0.42 16.99 -19.83
C GLY A 54 1.81 16.41 -19.70
N GLN A 55 2.74 16.92 -20.52
CA GLN A 55 4.13 16.43 -20.56
C GLN A 55 4.76 16.45 -19.17
N PHE A 56 4.56 17.54 -18.43
CA PHE A 56 5.10 17.66 -17.06
C PHE A 56 4.57 16.56 -16.11
N ILE A 57 3.27 16.24 -16.16
CA ILE A 57 2.68 15.22 -15.30
C ILE A 57 3.23 13.83 -15.64
N HIS A 58 3.38 13.55 -16.95
CA HIS A 58 3.96 12.29 -17.41
C HIS A 58 5.41 12.13 -16.96
N ASP A 59 6.23 13.15 -17.21
CA ASP A 59 7.66 13.14 -16.85
C ASP A 59 7.84 13.05 -15.33
N TYR A 60 7.04 13.78 -14.57
CA TYR A 60 7.06 13.76 -13.11
C TYR A 60 6.67 12.37 -12.56
N SER A 61 5.57 11.79 -13.03
CA SER A 61 5.13 10.46 -12.58
C SER A 61 6.17 9.39 -12.89
N LYS A 62 6.70 9.40 -14.10
CA LYS A 62 7.76 8.49 -14.53
C LYS A 62 9.04 8.67 -13.71
N PHE A 63 9.44 9.92 -13.46
CA PHE A 63 10.62 10.22 -12.64
C PHE A 63 10.45 9.70 -11.21
N ILE A 64 9.34 10.03 -10.55
CA ILE A 64 9.05 9.60 -9.17
C ILE A 64 8.99 8.07 -9.07
N SER A 65 8.29 7.43 -10.00
CA SER A 65 8.14 5.98 -10.03
C SER A 65 9.48 5.26 -10.24
N ASN A 66 10.27 5.70 -11.22
CA ASN A 66 11.56 5.08 -11.56
C ASN A 66 12.64 5.32 -10.49
N THR A 67 12.57 6.46 -9.78
CA THR A 67 13.56 6.81 -8.76
C THR A 67 13.23 6.23 -7.39
N GLU A 68 11.98 5.82 -7.16
CA GLU A 68 11.55 5.35 -5.84
C GLU A 68 12.43 4.24 -5.25
N PRO A 69 12.74 3.12 -5.93
CA PRO A 69 13.55 2.06 -5.34
C PRO A 69 14.96 2.54 -4.94
N TYR A 70 15.53 3.45 -5.73
CA TYR A 70 16.85 4.04 -5.44
C TYR A 70 16.80 4.98 -4.24
N VAL A 71 15.74 5.77 -4.10
CA VAL A 71 15.54 6.65 -2.94
C VAL A 71 15.27 5.82 -1.68
N ALA A 72 14.38 4.84 -1.77
CA ALA A 72 13.99 4.00 -0.63
C ALA A 72 15.18 3.26 -0.02
N LEU A 73 16.07 2.72 -0.84
CA LEU A 73 17.28 2.01 -0.38
C LEU A 73 18.48 2.94 -0.24
N GLY A 74 18.60 3.95 -1.08
CA GLY A 74 19.72 4.88 -1.10
C GLY A 74 19.80 5.74 0.15
N VAL A 75 18.67 6.23 0.66
CA VAL A 75 18.65 7.06 1.88
C VAL A 75 19.28 6.32 3.07
N PRO A 76 18.80 5.13 3.49
CA PRO A 76 19.44 4.41 4.59
C PRO A 76 20.88 3.98 4.28
N ALA A 77 21.20 3.65 3.02
CA ALA A 77 22.56 3.30 2.64
C ALA A 77 23.54 4.48 2.83
N VAL A 78 23.17 5.66 2.34
CA VAL A 78 23.97 6.88 2.51
C VAL A 78 24.11 7.25 4.00
N MET A 79 23.01 7.16 4.76
CA MET A 79 23.06 7.39 6.22
C MET A 79 24.02 6.42 6.91
N GLY A 80 24.00 5.14 6.54
CA GLY A 80 24.91 4.13 7.08
C GLY A 80 26.38 4.43 6.76
N ILE A 81 26.68 4.76 5.49
CA ILE A 81 28.04 5.11 5.05
C ILE A 81 28.56 6.35 5.80
N VAL A 82 27.75 7.41 5.87
CA VAL A 82 28.13 8.63 6.62
C VAL A 82 28.33 8.34 8.08
N GLY A 83 27.47 7.50 8.69
CA GLY A 83 27.60 7.06 10.07
C GLY A 83 28.91 6.27 10.34
N LEU A 84 29.33 5.45 9.36
CA LEU A 84 30.62 4.73 9.45
C LEU A 84 31.80 5.70 9.35
N ILE A 85 31.79 6.60 8.37
CA ILE A 85 32.88 7.57 8.15
C ILE A 85 33.04 8.49 9.38
N LYS A 86 31.91 9.00 9.90
CA LYS A 86 31.92 9.89 11.08
C LYS A 86 32.03 9.17 12.41
N LYS A 87 32.06 7.84 12.40
CA LYS A 87 32.02 6.99 13.63
C LYS A 87 30.81 7.30 14.51
N ASP A 88 29.72 7.77 13.90
CA ASP A 88 28.43 8.10 14.55
C ASP A 88 27.57 6.83 14.69
N ARG A 89 27.60 6.23 15.88
CA ARG A 89 26.84 5.02 16.20
C ARG A 89 25.35 5.22 16.15
N GLN A 90 24.86 6.43 16.47
CA GLN A 90 23.41 6.69 16.42
C GLN A 90 22.92 6.72 14.97
N LEU A 91 23.65 7.38 14.08
CA LEU A 91 23.31 7.43 12.66
C LEU A 91 23.36 6.03 12.01
N GLN A 92 24.33 5.17 12.41
CA GLN A 92 24.37 3.76 11.97
C GLN A 92 23.13 2.98 12.41
N LYS A 93 22.70 3.12 13.66
CA LYS A 93 21.51 2.48 14.21
C LYS A 93 20.24 2.98 13.51
N ASP A 94 20.15 4.27 13.22
CA ASP A 94 19.03 4.85 12.52
C ASP A 94 18.96 4.39 11.06
N ALA A 95 20.10 4.31 10.38
CA ALA A 95 20.20 3.75 9.03
C ALA A 95 19.77 2.28 8.99
N LEU A 96 20.19 1.47 9.95
CA LEU A 96 19.78 0.07 10.08
C LEU A 96 18.27 -0.05 10.29
N TYR A 97 17.69 0.78 11.16
CA TYR A 97 16.26 0.80 11.42
C TYR A 97 15.46 1.16 10.14
N ILE A 98 15.84 2.24 9.44
CA ILE A 98 15.17 2.69 8.23
C ILE A 98 15.30 1.63 7.13
N GLY A 99 16.49 1.08 6.92
CA GLY A 99 16.73 0.02 5.93
C GLY A 99 15.92 -1.24 6.22
N THR A 100 15.85 -1.67 7.47
CA THR A 100 15.03 -2.83 7.90
C THR A 100 13.55 -2.56 7.66
N SER A 101 13.07 -1.34 7.86
CA SER A 101 11.68 -0.95 7.60
C SER A 101 11.33 -1.06 6.12
N VAL A 102 12.18 -0.55 5.24
CA VAL A 102 11.99 -0.57 3.78
C VAL A 102 12.04 -2.00 3.24
N VAL A 103 13.08 -2.76 3.60
CA VAL A 103 13.24 -4.15 3.17
C VAL A 103 12.11 -5.03 3.71
N GLY A 104 11.70 -4.81 4.95
CA GLY A 104 10.55 -5.49 5.56
C GLY A 104 9.24 -5.22 4.81
N ALA A 105 8.98 -3.96 4.44
CA ALA A 105 7.80 -3.59 3.68
C ALA A 105 7.79 -4.26 2.29
N PHE A 106 8.93 -4.27 1.60
CA PHE A 106 9.08 -4.97 0.32
C PHE A 106 8.83 -6.48 0.47
N ALA A 107 9.43 -7.14 1.45
CA ALA A 107 9.28 -8.57 1.67
C ALA A 107 7.82 -8.95 2.00
N VAL A 108 7.15 -8.19 2.86
CA VAL A 108 5.74 -8.39 3.21
C VAL A 108 4.83 -8.19 1.99
N THR A 109 5.06 -7.15 1.20
CA THR A 109 4.26 -6.91 -0.02
C THR A 109 4.45 -8.02 -1.04
N MET A 110 5.67 -8.50 -1.26
CA MET A 110 5.93 -9.62 -2.15
C MET A 110 5.21 -10.90 -1.71
N GLY A 111 5.23 -11.22 -0.42
CA GLY A 111 4.47 -12.36 0.12
C GLY A 111 2.97 -12.23 -0.13
N ILE A 112 2.40 -11.06 0.14
CA ILE A 112 0.97 -10.79 -0.05
C ILE A 112 0.58 -10.84 -1.53
N LYS A 113 1.40 -10.33 -2.45
CA LYS A 113 1.16 -10.37 -3.90
C LYS A 113 0.86 -11.79 -4.41
N TYR A 114 1.66 -12.77 -3.99
CA TYR A 114 1.46 -14.16 -4.41
C TYR A 114 0.23 -14.82 -3.78
N ILE A 115 -0.22 -14.36 -2.61
CA ILE A 115 -1.43 -14.87 -1.94
C ILE A 115 -2.69 -14.35 -2.65
N PHE A 116 -2.74 -13.04 -2.95
CA PHE A 116 -3.94 -12.40 -3.52
C PHE A 116 -4.01 -12.49 -5.04
N ASN A 117 -2.88 -12.55 -5.71
CA ASN A 117 -2.73 -12.68 -7.17
C ASN A 117 -3.70 -11.78 -7.97
N ARG A 118 -3.80 -10.51 -7.59
CA ARG A 118 -4.74 -9.56 -8.18
C ARG A 118 -4.29 -9.13 -9.56
N THR A 119 -5.18 -9.25 -10.56
CA THR A 119 -4.95 -8.76 -11.92
C THR A 119 -4.77 -7.24 -11.94
N ARG A 120 -3.83 -6.74 -12.74
CA ARG A 120 -3.56 -5.30 -12.85
C ARG A 120 -4.68 -4.54 -13.54
N PRO A 121 -4.83 -3.22 -13.25
CA PRO A 121 -5.91 -2.41 -13.83
C PRO A 121 -5.91 -2.40 -15.36
N TYR A 122 -4.76 -2.20 -15.99
CA TYR A 122 -4.63 -2.14 -17.45
C TYR A 122 -4.92 -3.47 -18.15
N GLU A 123 -4.75 -4.61 -17.46
CA GLU A 123 -5.11 -5.93 -17.99
C GLU A 123 -6.60 -6.20 -17.84
N LYS A 124 -7.20 -5.78 -16.72
CA LYS A 124 -8.62 -6.01 -16.43
C LYS A 124 -9.53 -5.03 -17.15
N TRP A 125 -9.07 -3.81 -17.40
CA TRP A 125 -9.83 -2.71 -17.98
C TRP A 125 -9.07 -2.04 -19.14
N PRO A 126 -8.71 -2.78 -20.21
CA PRO A 126 -7.83 -2.28 -21.28
C PRO A 126 -8.44 -1.11 -22.07
N ASP A 127 -9.78 -0.99 -22.11
CA ASP A 127 -10.48 0.09 -22.79
C ASP A 127 -10.59 1.38 -21.95
N LEU A 128 -10.30 1.32 -20.65
CA LEU A 128 -10.46 2.43 -19.71
C LEU A 128 -9.13 2.91 -19.13
N ILE A 129 -8.17 2.01 -18.93
CA ILE A 129 -6.91 2.30 -18.24
C ILE A 129 -5.74 2.08 -19.19
N PHE A 130 -5.03 3.16 -19.49
CA PHE A 130 -3.89 3.14 -20.40
C PHE A 130 -2.59 2.90 -19.63
N PRO A 131 -1.88 1.77 -19.86
CA PRO A 131 -0.60 1.52 -19.19
C PRO A 131 0.48 2.47 -19.72
N ARG A 132 1.15 3.17 -18.81
CA ARG A 132 2.34 3.97 -19.10
C ARG A 132 3.64 3.23 -18.73
N SER A 133 3.50 2.16 -17.94
CA SER A 133 4.52 1.16 -17.63
C SER A 133 3.84 -0.20 -17.50
N THR A 134 4.62 -1.28 -17.58
CA THR A 134 4.12 -2.65 -17.40
C THR A 134 4.96 -3.36 -16.35
N GLU A 135 4.31 -4.18 -15.54
CA GLU A 135 4.97 -4.93 -14.48
C GLU A 135 4.52 -6.41 -14.50
N PRO A 136 5.43 -7.38 -14.31
CA PRO A 136 5.12 -8.79 -14.49
C PRO A 136 4.44 -9.43 -13.27
N ASP A 137 4.44 -8.76 -12.12
CA ASP A 137 3.93 -9.30 -10.85
C ASP A 137 2.48 -8.82 -10.57
N PRO A 138 1.75 -9.46 -9.62
CA PRO A 138 0.38 -9.08 -9.28
C PRO A 138 0.24 -7.65 -8.77
N SER A 139 -0.98 -7.08 -8.92
CA SER A 139 -1.25 -5.68 -8.57
C SER A 139 -1.23 -5.40 -7.07
N PHE A 140 -1.83 -6.25 -6.25
CA PHE A 140 -2.06 -5.98 -4.82
C PHE A 140 -1.02 -6.65 -3.93
N PRO A 141 -0.49 -5.92 -2.96
CA PRO A 141 -0.50 -4.46 -2.76
C PRO A 141 0.62 -3.76 -3.55
N SER A 142 0.61 -2.41 -3.57
CA SER A 142 1.66 -1.63 -4.25
C SER A 142 2.98 -1.65 -3.48
N GLY A 143 4.01 -2.29 -4.07
CA GLY A 143 5.35 -2.39 -3.48
C GLY A 143 6.06 -1.05 -3.39
N HIS A 144 6.05 -0.24 -4.46
CA HIS A 144 6.62 1.11 -4.48
C HIS A 144 6.00 2.02 -3.40
N THR A 145 4.67 1.95 -3.25
CA THR A 145 4.01 2.72 -2.21
C THR A 145 4.39 2.23 -0.81
N ALA A 146 4.53 0.91 -0.62
CA ALA A 146 4.89 0.36 0.67
C ALA A 146 6.32 0.76 1.09
N SER A 147 7.30 0.68 0.20
CA SER A 147 8.68 1.12 0.50
C SER A 147 8.77 2.63 0.72
N ALA A 148 8.09 3.44 -0.08
CA ALA A 148 8.05 4.90 0.12
C ALA A 148 7.42 5.30 1.46
N PHE A 149 6.31 4.67 1.86
CA PHE A 149 5.68 4.93 3.16
C PHE A 149 6.46 4.34 4.34
N ALA A 150 7.19 3.22 4.15
CA ALA A 150 8.12 2.71 5.15
C ALA A 150 9.27 3.69 5.38
N LEU A 151 9.87 4.22 4.31
CA LEU A 151 10.90 5.27 4.39
C LEU A 151 10.35 6.52 5.09
N CYS A 152 9.23 7.05 4.61
CA CYS A 152 8.61 8.25 5.19
C CYS A 152 8.33 8.09 6.69
N THR A 153 7.62 7.02 7.07
CA THR A 153 7.22 6.78 8.46
C THR A 153 8.43 6.59 9.36
N SER A 154 9.44 5.83 8.91
CA SER A 154 10.66 5.61 9.70
C SER A 154 11.48 6.88 9.87
N LEU A 155 11.57 7.75 8.86
CA LEU A 155 12.17 9.07 8.96
C LEU A 155 11.41 9.96 9.93
N CYS A 156 10.08 9.99 9.87
CA CYS A 156 9.24 10.76 10.79
C CYS A 156 9.42 10.31 12.26
N ILE A 157 9.54 9.01 12.49
CA ILE A 157 9.79 8.46 13.85
C ILE A 157 11.16 8.87 14.37
N LYS A 158 12.21 8.83 13.52
CA LYS A 158 13.59 9.14 13.95
C LYS A 158 13.88 10.63 13.98
N TYR A 159 13.33 11.36 13.07
CA TYR A 159 13.56 12.81 12.88
C TYR A 159 12.26 13.58 12.83
N PRO A 160 11.54 13.76 13.98
CA PRO A 160 10.21 14.37 14.04
C PRO A 160 10.29 15.91 13.89
N LYS A 161 10.84 16.37 12.77
CA LYS A 161 10.97 17.77 12.40
C LYS A 161 10.12 18.05 11.18
N TRP A 162 9.39 19.18 11.13
CA TRP A 162 8.49 19.51 10.03
C TRP A 162 9.16 19.45 8.65
N TYR A 163 10.44 19.90 8.58
CA TYR A 163 11.23 19.90 7.34
C TYR A 163 11.72 18.49 6.92
N VAL A 164 11.51 17.47 7.73
CA VAL A 164 11.67 16.05 7.37
C VAL A 164 10.29 15.44 7.06
N ILE A 165 9.31 15.69 7.92
CA ILE A 165 7.95 15.12 7.80
C ILE A 165 7.29 15.56 6.50
N ALA A 166 7.23 16.88 6.23
CA ALA A 166 6.49 17.40 5.10
C ALA A 166 7.06 16.91 3.74
N PRO A 167 8.37 17.03 3.42
CA PRO A 167 8.89 16.55 2.16
C PRO A 167 8.83 15.04 2.00
N SER A 168 9.07 14.25 3.06
CA SER A 168 8.95 12.80 2.98
C SER A 168 7.51 12.32 2.77
N ALA A 169 6.53 12.98 3.39
CA ALA A 169 5.12 12.70 3.19
C ALA A 169 4.67 13.06 1.76
N VAL A 170 5.05 14.25 1.27
CA VAL A 170 4.77 14.66 -0.11
C VAL A 170 5.37 13.66 -1.10
N TYR A 171 6.61 13.23 -0.88
CA TYR A 171 7.25 12.22 -1.72
C TYR A 171 6.49 10.88 -1.71
N ALA A 172 6.16 10.34 -0.54
CA ALA A 172 5.46 9.06 -0.43
C ALA A 172 4.06 9.09 -1.07
N ILE A 173 3.33 10.20 -0.89
CA ILE A 173 2.03 10.43 -1.57
C ILE A 173 2.22 10.52 -3.09
N SER A 174 3.23 11.25 -3.55
CA SER A 174 3.55 11.36 -4.98
C SER A 174 3.87 10.01 -5.60
N VAL A 175 4.59 9.13 -4.90
CA VAL A 175 4.80 7.74 -5.35
C VAL A 175 3.47 7.02 -5.52
N GLY A 176 2.58 7.05 -4.53
CA GLY A 176 1.27 6.40 -4.63
C GLY A 176 0.43 6.92 -5.81
N VAL A 177 0.39 8.25 -5.99
CA VAL A 177 -0.32 8.89 -7.11
C VAL A 177 0.31 8.53 -8.46
N SER A 178 1.64 8.51 -8.55
CA SER A 178 2.34 8.14 -9.80
C SER A 178 2.00 6.72 -10.25
N ARG A 179 1.87 5.76 -9.31
CA ARG A 179 1.51 4.37 -9.64
C ARG A 179 0.07 4.24 -10.18
N MET A 180 -0.85 5.08 -9.69
CA MET A 180 -2.20 5.18 -10.26
C MET A 180 -2.16 5.89 -11.63
N HIS A 181 -1.42 6.98 -11.75
CA HIS A 181 -1.27 7.69 -13.03
C HIS A 181 -0.65 6.81 -14.12
N GLU A 182 0.28 5.93 -13.79
CA GLU A 182 0.84 4.94 -14.71
C GLU A 182 -0.13 3.80 -15.07
N GLY A 183 -1.28 3.70 -14.39
CA GLY A 183 -2.30 2.68 -14.66
C GLY A 183 -1.98 1.29 -14.12
N VAL A 184 -0.95 1.16 -13.28
CA VAL A 184 -0.43 -0.15 -12.82
C VAL A 184 -1.00 -0.62 -11.49
N HIS A 185 -1.58 0.28 -10.69
CA HIS A 185 -2.16 -0.03 -9.39
C HIS A 185 -3.51 0.64 -9.18
N TYR A 186 -4.41 -0.08 -8.52
CA TYR A 186 -5.68 0.48 -8.03
C TYR A 186 -5.45 1.39 -6.81
N PRO A 187 -6.37 2.32 -6.50
CA PRO A 187 -6.32 3.11 -5.27
C PRO A 187 -6.20 2.25 -4.01
N THR A 188 -6.90 1.12 -3.95
CA THR A 188 -6.83 0.19 -2.80
C THR A 188 -5.48 -0.51 -2.68
N ASP A 189 -4.76 -0.78 -3.79
CA ASP A 189 -3.40 -1.31 -3.76
C ASP A 189 -2.43 -0.30 -3.13
N VAL A 190 -2.61 0.99 -3.48
CA VAL A 190 -1.83 2.12 -2.97
C VAL A 190 -2.10 2.31 -1.47
N MET A 191 -3.38 2.32 -1.06
CA MET A 191 -3.75 2.45 0.35
C MET A 191 -3.21 1.28 1.20
N ALA A 192 -3.36 0.04 0.70
CA ALA A 192 -2.82 -1.14 1.38
C ALA A 192 -1.28 -1.07 1.48
N GLY A 193 -0.61 -0.67 0.39
CA GLY A 193 0.83 -0.45 0.39
C GLY A 193 1.26 0.57 1.45
N ALA A 194 0.57 1.72 1.53
CA ALA A 194 0.86 2.76 2.52
C ALA A 194 0.72 2.24 3.96
N LEU A 195 -0.36 1.49 4.26
CA LEU A 195 -0.59 0.90 5.58
C LEU A 195 0.47 -0.15 5.92
N ILE A 196 0.83 -1.02 4.97
CA ILE A 196 1.89 -2.02 5.16
C ILE A 196 3.23 -1.34 5.42
N GLY A 197 3.58 -0.33 4.62
CA GLY A 197 4.82 0.43 4.79
C GLY A 197 4.92 1.08 6.18
N ALA A 198 3.88 1.80 6.58
CA ALA A 198 3.81 2.42 7.91
C ALA A 198 3.86 1.36 9.02
N GLY A 199 3.13 0.25 8.87
CA GLY A 199 3.13 -0.86 9.82
C GLY A 199 4.52 -1.52 9.96
N CYS A 200 5.23 -1.73 8.85
CA CYS A 200 6.59 -2.25 8.85
C CYS A 200 7.58 -1.29 9.52
N ALA A 201 7.43 0.03 9.34
CA ALA A 201 8.24 1.02 10.05
C ALA A 201 8.05 0.92 11.57
N VAL A 202 6.80 0.81 12.04
CA VAL A 202 6.51 0.62 13.48
C VAL A 202 7.03 -0.73 13.96
N GLY A 203 6.79 -1.81 13.23
CA GLY A 203 7.24 -3.16 13.57
C GLY A 203 8.76 -3.29 13.64
N SER A 204 9.48 -2.59 12.76
CA SER A 204 10.96 -2.58 12.72
C SER A 204 11.61 -1.95 13.95
N ILE A 205 10.87 -1.18 14.77
CA ILE A 205 11.36 -0.71 16.06
C ILE A 205 11.77 -1.90 16.96
N TYR A 206 10.96 -2.96 16.93
CA TYR A 206 11.22 -4.17 17.73
C TYR A 206 12.29 -5.06 17.07
N ALA A 207 12.24 -5.25 15.76
CA ALA A 207 13.19 -6.06 15.03
C ALA A 207 14.63 -5.51 15.15
N THR A 208 14.80 -4.19 15.06
CA THR A 208 16.12 -3.55 15.15
C THR A 208 16.69 -3.51 16.57
N LYS A 209 15.88 -3.64 17.61
CA LYS A 209 16.39 -3.81 18.98
C LYS A 209 17.27 -5.06 19.09
N TRP A 210 16.79 -6.17 18.52
CA TRP A 210 17.56 -7.42 18.48
C TRP A 210 18.82 -7.29 17.61
N LEU A 211 18.68 -6.73 16.40
CA LEU A 211 19.81 -6.50 15.50
C LEU A 211 20.88 -5.60 16.12
N ASN A 212 20.48 -4.53 16.79
CA ASN A 212 21.40 -3.63 17.48
C ASN A 212 22.20 -4.35 18.57
N LYS A 213 21.54 -5.25 19.34
CA LYS A 213 22.22 -6.07 20.34
C LYS A 213 23.30 -6.97 19.73
N VAL A 214 22.99 -7.58 18.57
CA VAL A 214 23.93 -8.48 17.88
C VAL A 214 25.08 -7.71 17.24
N LEU A 215 24.79 -6.58 16.57
CA LEU A 215 25.80 -5.85 15.79
C LEU A 215 26.62 -4.84 16.59
N PHE A 216 26.04 -4.26 17.64
CA PHE A 216 26.68 -3.18 18.41
C PHE A 216 26.95 -3.54 19.89
N GLY A 217 26.49 -4.71 20.33
CA GLY A 217 26.76 -5.19 21.71
C GLY A 217 26.00 -4.46 22.82
N ASN A 218 24.85 -3.83 22.50
CA ASN A 218 24.02 -3.06 23.44
C ASN A 218 22.64 -3.72 23.62
#